data_82113350b68428e73769244e17c97dbb
#
_entry.id   82113350b68428e73769244e17c97dbb
#
_cell.length_a   1.000
_cell.length_b   1.000
_cell.length_c   1.000
_cell.angle_alpha   90.00
_cell.angle_beta   90.00
_cell.angle_gamma   90.00
#
_symmetry.space_group_name_H-M   'P 1'
#
loop_
_entity.id
_entity.type
_entity.pdbx_description
1 polymer ?
#
loop_
_entity_poly.entity_id
_entity_poly.type
_entity_poly.pdbx_seq_one_letter_code
_entity_poly.pdbx_strand_id
1 'polypeptide(L)'
;MNFKHFENLNVELKISLEDEGLTFDQAISIACQAHSHNVKVTMKVGGAEAISDMRFAKMIGCSGCVAPMIESSFALHKFINANNTHQFDFDNLYINIESK
;
A
#
# COMPACT_ATOMS: atom_id res chain seq x y z
N MET A 1 2.16 -11.85 13.83
CA MET A 1 1.01 -12.38 13.07
C MET A 1 1.43 -13.66 12.38
N ASN A 2 0.58 -14.68 12.41
CA ASN A 2 0.88 -15.95 11.77
C ASN A 2 0.18 -16.02 10.39
N PHE A 3 0.95 -15.91 9.32
CA PHE A 3 0.41 -15.93 7.96
C PHE A 3 0.17 -17.34 7.41
N LYS A 4 0.58 -18.37 8.13
CA LYS A 4 0.42 -19.73 7.66
C LYS A 4 -1.03 -20.09 7.36
N HIS A 5 -1.96 -19.53 8.12
CA HIS A 5 -3.39 -19.75 7.93
C HIS A 5 -3.94 -19.18 6.63
N PHE A 6 -3.18 -18.30 5.97
CA PHE A 6 -3.61 -17.62 4.77
C PHE A 6 -2.97 -18.16 3.49
N GLU A 7 -2.04 -19.11 3.58
CA GLU A 7 -1.27 -19.58 2.44
C GLU A 7 -2.10 -20.11 1.27
N ASN A 8 -3.23 -20.70 1.57
CA ASN A 8 -4.11 -21.30 0.56
C ASN A 8 -5.34 -20.43 0.28
N LEU A 9 -5.37 -19.21 0.80
CA LEU A 9 -6.47 -18.29 0.60
C LEU A 9 -6.01 -17.13 -0.28
N ASN A 10 -6.91 -16.63 -1.11
CA ASN A 10 -6.61 -15.46 -1.94
C ASN A 10 -6.89 -14.19 -1.14
N VAL A 11 -5.97 -13.85 -0.24
CA VAL A 11 -6.10 -12.70 0.65
C VAL A 11 -4.94 -11.72 0.46
N GLU A 12 -5.20 -10.45 0.73
CA GLU A 12 -4.20 -9.40 0.79
C GLU A 12 -4.15 -8.84 2.21
N LEU A 13 -2.95 -8.53 2.67
CA LEU A 13 -2.75 -7.83 3.92
C LEU A 13 -2.64 -6.34 3.63
N LYS A 14 -3.43 -5.53 4.30
CA LYS A 14 -3.37 -4.08 4.19
C LYS A 14 -2.69 -3.50 5.42
N ILE A 15 -1.65 -2.71 5.22
CA ILE A 15 -0.91 -2.07 6.31
C ILE A 15 -0.94 -0.55 6.14
N SER A 16 -0.81 0.16 7.26
CA SER A 16 -0.72 1.61 7.29
C SER A 16 0.24 2.01 8.41
N LEU A 17 1.23 2.84 8.06
CA LEU A 17 2.20 3.31 9.04
C LEU A 17 1.54 4.22 10.07
N GLU A 18 0.69 5.14 9.62
CA GLU A 18 0.05 6.11 10.50
C GLU A 18 -1.10 5.52 11.31
N ASP A 19 -2.03 4.86 10.65
CA ASP A 19 -3.23 4.36 11.30
C ASP A 19 -2.92 3.27 12.33
N GLU A 20 -1.91 2.46 12.06
CA GLU A 20 -1.53 1.35 12.92
C GLU A 20 -0.32 1.65 13.80
N GLY A 21 0.27 2.82 13.63
CA GLY A 21 1.44 3.22 14.41
C GLY A 21 2.66 2.35 14.17
N LEU A 22 2.81 1.80 12.96
CA LEU A 22 3.94 0.94 12.63
C LEU A 22 5.19 1.76 12.38
N THR A 23 6.32 1.26 12.86
CA THR A 23 7.62 1.77 12.44
C THR A 23 7.98 1.19 11.07
N PHE A 24 8.97 1.77 10.40
CA PHE A 24 9.45 1.21 9.13
C PHE A 24 9.95 -0.22 9.31
N ASP A 25 10.69 -0.49 10.40
CA ASP A 25 11.21 -1.82 10.67
C ASP A 25 10.08 -2.84 10.87
N GLN A 26 9.02 -2.44 11.57
CA GLN A 26 7.86 -3.30 11.76
C GLN A 26 7.16 -3.59 10.43
N ALA A 27 7.01 -2.58 9.58
CA ALA A 27 6.39 -2.75 8.27
C ALA A 27 7.21 -3.69 7.38
N ILE A 28 8.54 -3.54 7.39
CA ILE A 28 9.45 -4.43 6.65
C ILE A 28 9.30 -5.87 7.13
N SER A 29 9.29 -6.07 8.45
CA SER A 29 9.15 -7.40 9.03
C SER A 29 7.82 -8.06 8.65
N ILE A 30 6.73 -7.31 8.73
CA ILE A 30 5.40 -7.80 8.36
C ILE A 30 5.37 -8.19 6.89
N ALA A 31 5.89 -7.32 6.02
CA ALA A 31 5.93 -7.58 4.59
C ALA A 31 6.74 -8.83 4.25
N CYS A 32 7.90 -8.99 4.88
CA CYS A 32 8.73 -10.17 4.67
C CYS A 32 8.02 -11.46 5.10
N GLN A 33 7.36 -11.44 6.24
CA GLN A 33 6.61 -12.58 6.73
C GLN A 33 5.44 -12.92 5.80
N ALA A 34 4.71 -11.91 5.36
CA ALA A 34 3.59 -12.11 4.44
C ALA A 34 4.07 -12.73 3.13
N HIS A 35 5.15 -12.20 2.55
CA HIS A 35 5.69 -12.71 1.30
C HIS A 35 6.19 -14.13 1.41
N SER A 36 6.76 -14.51 2.55
CA SER A 36 7.23 -15.88 2.75
C SER A 36 6.08 -16.89 2.76
N HIS A 37 4.85 -16.43 2.95
CA HIS A 37 3.65 -17.25 2.90
C HIS A 37 2.76 -16.93 1.69
N ASN A 38 3.31 -16.25 0.69
CA ASN A 38 2.61 -15.87 -0.56
C ASN A 38 1.38 -14.99 -0.32
N VAL A 39 1.41 -14.17 0.72
CA VAL A 39 0.37 -13.19 1.00
C VAL A 39 0.81 -11.85 0.41
N LYS A 40 -0.03 -11.26 -0.42
CA LYS A 40 0.23 -9.95 -1.02
C LYS A 40 0.02 -8.86 0.02
N VAL A 41 0.81 -7.81 -0.07
CA VAL A 41 0.73 -6.68 0.86
C VAL A 41 0.36 -5.42 0.09
N THR A 42 -0.59 -4.67 0.62
CA THR A 42 -1.01 -3.37 0.10
C THR A 42 -0.80 -2.35 1.21
N MET A 43 -0.22 -1.20 0.88
CA MET A 43 0.07 -0.17 1.86
C MET A 43 -0.75 1.09 1.61
N LYS A 44 -1.37 1.61 2.66
CA LYS A 44 -2.03 2.89 2.63
C LYS A 44 -0.97 3.99 2.79
N VAL A 45 -0.97 4.95 1.87
CA VAL A 45 -0.03 6.08 1.89
C VAL A 45 -0.68 7.31 2.53
N GLY A 46 0.12 8.30 2.85
CA GLY A 46 -0.33 9.48 3.59
C GLY A 46 -1.16 10.46 2.77
N GLY A 47 -1.19 10.32 1.46
CA GLY A 47 -1.97 11.21 0.58
C GLY A 47 -1.77 10.85 -0.88
N ALA A 48 -2.47 11.56 -1.76
CA ALA A 48 -2.44 11.28 -3.20
C ALA A 48 -1.07 11.52 -3.85
N GLU A 49 -0.20 12.28 -3.21
CA GLU A 49 1.14 12.59 -3.72
C GLU A 49 2.24 12.20 -2.72
N ALA A 50 1.98 11.25 -1.85
CA ALA A 50 2.96 10.82 -0.85
C ALA A 50 4.02 9.93 -1.51
N ILE A 51 4.90 10.54 -2.30
CA ILE A 51 5.91 9.84 -3.10
C ILE A 51 6.84 9.00 -2.23
N SER A 52 7.28 9.54 -1.10
CA SER A 52 8.16 8.80 -0.19
C SER A 52 7.50 7.54 0.34
N ASP A 53 6.21 7.62 0.70
CA ASP A 53 5.45 6.47 1.16
C ASP A 53 5.30 5.43 0.05
N MET A 54 5.00 5.89 -1.17
CA MET A 54 4.88 5.00 -2.33
C MET A 54 6.21 4.31 -2.63
N ARG A 55 7.30 5.05 -2.55
CA ARG A 55 8.64 4.48 -2.76
C ARG A 55 8.96 3.43 -1.70
N PHE A 56 8.65 3.71 -0.45
CA PHE A 56 8.85 2.75 0.64
C PHE A 56 8.00 1.49 0.43
N ALA A 57 6.72 1.67 0.07
CA ALA A 57 5.83 0.55 -0.21
C ALA A 57 6.40 -0.34 -1.32
N LYS A 58 6.91 0.27 -2.38
CA LYS A 58 7.50 -0.48 -3.48
C LYS A 58 8.75 -1.23 -3.03
N MET A 59 9.60 -0.58 -2.22
CA MET A 59 10.85 -1.18 -1.72
C MET A 59 10.59 -2.42 -0.88
N ILE A 60 9.54 -2.43 -0.08
CA ILE A 60 9.23 -3.60 0.76
C ILE A 60 8.39 -4.65 0.02
N GLY A 61 8.13 -4.44 -1.26
CA GLY A 61 7.48 -5.42 -2.11
C GLY A 61 5.97 -5.40 -2.08
N CYS A 62 5.35 -4.28 -1.72
CA CYS A 62 3.89 -4.17 -1.81
C CYS A 62 3.44 -4.28 -3.25
N SER A 63 2.38 -5.06 -3.48
CA SER A 63 1.75 -5.18 -4.80
C SER A 63 0.75 -4.07 -5.07
N GLY A 64 0.25 -3.43 -4.03
CA GLY A 64 -0.75 -2.38 -4.14
C GLY A 64 -0.48 -1.22 -3.22
N CYS A 65 -1.15 -0.11 -3.52
CA CYS A 65 -1.04 1.13 -2.78
C CYS A 65 -2.43 1.76 -2.67
N VAL A 66 -2.78 2.27 -1.49
CA VAL A 66 -4.07 2.90 -1.25
C VAL A 66 -3.87 4.38 -0.94
N ALA A 67 -4.50 5.25 -1.70
CA ALA A 67 -4.53 6.67 -1.41
C ALA A 67 -5.78 7.00 -0.58
N PRO A 68 -5.61 7.64 0.59
CA PRO A 68 -6.76 8.04 1.40
C PRO A 68 -7.39 9.34 0.90
N MET A 69 -8.60 9.58 1.30
CA MET A 69 -9.27 10.88 1.17
C MET A 69 -9.24 11.46 -0.24
N ILE A 70 -9.59 10.64 -1.24
CA ILE A 70 -9.72 11.14 -2.61
C ILE A 70 -11.07 11.83 -2.72
N GLU A 71 -11.03 13.16 -2.88
CA GLU A 71 -12.23 14.01 -2.90
C GLU A 71 -12.53 14.57 -4.30
N SER A 72 -11.62 14.40 -5.26
CA SER A 72 -11.77 14.98 -6.59
C SER A 72 -11.08 14.15 -7.65
N SER A 73 -11.47 14.35 -8.91
CA SER A 73 -10.76 13.74 -10.03
C SER A 73 -9.33 14.25 -10.15
N PHE A 74 -9.07 15.47 -9.71
CA PHE A 74 -7.72 16.03 -9.70
C PHE A 74 -6.79 15.24 -8.76
N ALA A 75 -7.27 14.94 -7.55
CA ALA A 75 -6.50 14.13 -6.61
C ALA A 75 -6.28 12.72 -7.14
N LEU A 76 -7.29 12.13 -7.78
CA LEU A 76 -7.16 10.82 -8.40
C LEU A 76 -6.08 10.82 -9.49
N HIS A 77 -6.09 11.83 -10.37
CA HIS A 77 -5.09 11.95 -11.43
C HIS A 77 -3.68 12.11 -10.86
N LYS A 78 -3.52 12.88 -9.78
CA LYS A 78 -2.23 13.03 -9.12
C LYS A 78 -1.69 11.69 -8.63
N PHE A 79 -2.54 10.87 -8.05
CA PHE A 79 -2.15 9.55 -7.56
C PHE A 79 -1.70 8.64 -8.70
N ILE A 80 -2.49 8.59 -9.77
CA ILE A 80 -2.15 7.80 -10.95
C ILE A 80 -0.85 8.30 -11.58
N ASN A 81 -0.71 9.62 -11.72
CA ASN A 81 0.49 10.23 -12.29
C ASN A 81 1.73 9.97 -11.44
N ALA A 82 1.61 9.98 -10.12
CA ALA A 82 2.72 9.67 -9.23
C ALA A 82 3.24 8.25 -9.48
N ASN A 83 2.34 7.29 -9.61
CA ASN A 83 2.70 5.91 -9.93
C ASN A 83 3.40 5.82 -11.28
N ASN A 84 2.87 6.48 -12.30
CA ASN A 84 3.40 6.41 -13.66
C ASN A 84 4.72 7.17 -13.80
N THR A 85 4.79 8.39 -13.27
CA THR A 85 5.97 9.25 -13.39
C THR A 85 7.19 8.64 -12.70
N HIS A 86 6.99 8.04 -11.54
CA HIS A 86 8.07 7.43 -10.76
C HIS A 86 8.26 5.96 -11.07
N GLN A 87 7.48 5.42 -11.99
CA GLN A 87 7.59 4.03 -12.45
C GLN A 87 7.55 3.03 -11.30
N PHE A 88 6.69 3.29 -10.29
CA PHE A 88 6.53 2.36 -9.18
C PHE A 88 5.90 1.04 -9.61
N ASP A 89 5.03 1.12 -10.60
CA ASP A 89 4.50 -0.07 -11.27
C ASP A 89 3.75 -1.01 -10.31
N PHE A 90 2.93 -0.41 -9.43
CA PHE A 90 2.09 -1.22 -8.56
C PHE A 90 1.06 -1.97 -9.38
N ASP A 91 0.82 -3.23 -9.03
CA ASP A 91 -0.19 -4.06 -9.68
C ASP A 91 -1.58 -3.47 -9.50
N ASN A 92 -1.84 -2.92 -8.31
CA ASN A 92 -3.14 -2.37 -7.96
C ASN A 92 -3.01 -1.02 -7.29
N LEU A 93 -3.80 -0.05 -7.75
CA LEU A 93 -3.98 1.23 -7.09
C LEU A 93 -5.39 1.29 -6.55
N TYR A 94 -5.51 1.57 -5.27
CA TYR A 94 -6.80 1.68 -4.59
C TYR A 94 -7.01 3.10 -4.10
N ILE A 95 -8.24 3.54 -4.03
CA ILE A 95 -8.56 4.83 -3.47
C ILE A 95 -9.69 4.69 -2.44
N ASN A 96 -9.63 5.54 -1.41
CA ASN A 96 -10.73 5.71 -0.49
C ASN A 96 -11.44 7.01 -0.86
N ILE A 97 -12.67 6.90 -1.32
CA ILE A 97 -13.46 8.07 -1.73
C ILE A 97 -14.13 8.64 -0.49
N GLU A 98 -13.90 9.94 -0.27
CA GLU A 98 -14.57 10.67 0.79
C GLU A 98 -15.73 11.44 0.17
N SER A 99 -16.94 11.11 0.59
CA SER A 99 -18.13 11.87 0.19
C SER A 99 -18.56 12.78 1.33
N LYS A 100 -18.88 13.99 0.98
CA LYS A 100 -19.36 14.96 1.96
C LYS A 100 -20.89 15.03 1.95
#